data_1346492f414119b5f7b0b083d41363b6
#
_entry.id   1346492f414119b5f7b0b083d41363b6
#
_cell.length_a   1.000
_cell.length_b   1.000
_cell.length_c   1.000
_cell.angle_alpha   90.00
_cell.angle_beta   90.00
_cell.angle_gamma   90.00
#
_symmetry.space_group_name_H-M   'P 1'
#
loop_
_entity.id
_entity.type
_entity.pdbx_description
1 polymer ?
#
loop_
_entity_poly.entity_id
_entity_poly.type
_entity_poly.pdbx_seq_one_letter_code
_entity_poly.pdbx_strand_id
1 'polypeptide(L)'
;MKESNLYFIYVGNAYPHKNLKRLIEAMVSLNKKVKENIELYLVSSRNVFTKRLEKLIMKLEAEDYIKLLGFVPDEKLKFLYKRSLAFVFPSISEGFGLPGLEAMNSQTLVACSDIPVFKEIYKDVPIYFNPFDVNSISDSMKLILDIDPEAREKRIEKGLELAKTYSWSKMARETLEVYRSAI
;
A
#
# COMPACT_ATOMS: atom_id res chain seq x y z
N MET A 1 -3.56 27.54 -7.44
CA MET A 1 -3.15 26.32 -6.69
C MET A 1 -3.02 25.22 -7.72
N LYS A 2 -1.84 24.58 -7.88
CA LYS A 2 -1.72 23.40 -8.74
C LYS A 2 -2.72 22.36 -8.21
N GLU A 3 -3.58 21.84 -9.08
CA GLU A 3 -4.42 20.69 -8.76
C GLU A 3 -3.53 19.61 -8.17
N SER A 4 -3.90 19.10 -6.99
CA SER A 4 -3.12 18.05 -6.34
C SER A 4 -3.26 16.80 -7.23
N ASN A 5 -2.15 16.36 -7.82
CA ASN A 5 -2.13 15.15 -8.63
C ASN A 5 -2.71 13.98 -7.83
N LEU A 6 -3.52 13.16 -8.47
CA LEU A 6 -4.01 11.91 -7.93
C LEU A 6 -2.85 10.92 -7.82
N TYR A 7 -2.70 10.24 -6.68
CA TYR A 7 -1.61 9.30 -6.50
C TYR A 7 -1.96 8.07 -5.67
N PHE A 8 -1.30 6.97 -5.99
CA PHE A 8 -1.17 5.80 -5.13
C PHE A 8 0.08 5.91 -4.27
N ILE A 9 0.07 5.27 -3.10
CA ILE A 9 1.22 5.29 -2.19
C ILE A 9 1.65 3.86 -1.82
N TYR A 10 2.96 3.65 -1.74
CA TYR A 10 3.61 2.52 -1.08
C TYR A 10 4.49 3.02 0.05
N VAL A 11 4.51 2.31 1.17
CA VAL A 11 5.33 2.62 2.34
C VAL A 11 6.03 1.36 2.83
N GLY A 12 7.34 1.42 2.96
CA GLY A 12 8.15 0.29 3.43
C GLY A 12 9.56 0.26 2.81
N ASN A 13 10.33 -0.77 3.14
CA ASN A 13 11.63 -0.97 2.50
C ASN A 13 11.46 -1.48 1.05
N ALA A 14 12.55 -1.43 0.27
CA ALA A 14 12.54 -1.83 -1.14
C ALA A 14 13.13 -3.25 -1.37
N TYR A 15 13.08 -4.12 -0.37
CA TYR A 15 13.60 -5.48 -0.52
C TYR A 15 12.84 -6.28 -1.61
N PRO A 16 13.48 -7.30 -2.23
CA PRO A 16 12.90 -8.01 -3.38
C PRO A 16 11.50 -8.60 -3.11
N HIS A 17 11.24 -9.13 -1.91
CA HIS A 17 9.94 -9.69 -1.55
C HIS A 17 8.82 -8.64 -1.45
N LYS A 18 9.15 -7.35 -1.37
CA LYS A 18 8.18 -6.25 -1.45
C LYS A 18 7.65 -5.99 -2.86
N ASN A 19 8.26 -6.61 -3.87
CA ASN A 19 7.73 -6.70 -5.24
C ASN A 19 7.49 -5.35 -5.95
N LEU A 20 8.26 -4.32 -5.58
CA LEU A 20 8.09 -2.96 -6.12
C LEU A 20 8.36 -2.88 -7.61
N LYS A 21 9.16 -3.81 -8.17
CA LYS A 21 9.36 -3.89 -9.62
C LYS A 21 8.02 -4.05 -10.35
N ARG A 22 7.21 -5.05 -9.95
CA ARG A 22 5.90 -5.28 -10.58
C ARG A 22 4.90 -4.14 -10.32
N LEU A 23 4.97 -3.49 -9.16
CA LEU A 23 4.15 -2.31 -8.89
C LEU A 23 4.48 -1.15 -9.85
N ILE A 24 5.76 -0.89 -10.11
CA ILE A 24 6.22 0.10 -11.09
C ILE A 24 5.72 -0.26 -12.50
N GLU A 25 5.89 -1.50 -12.92
CA GLU A 25 5.42 -2.00 -14.22
C GLU A 25 3.87 -1.89 -14.34
N ALA A 26 3.14 -2.18 -13.26
CA ALA A 26 1.69 -2.05 -13.20
C ALA A 26 1.24 -0.57 -13.28
N MET A 27 1.98 0.34 -12.65
CA MET A 27 1.71 1.77 -12.74
C MET A 27 1.91 2.30 -14.16
N VAL A 28 2.97 1.87 -14.84
CA VAL A 28 3.19 2.16 -16.27
C VAL A 28 2.03 1.63 -17.13
N SER A 29 1.58 0.40 -16.84
CA SER A 29 0.43 -0.20 -17.53
C SER A 29 -0.86 0.59 -17.28
N LEU A 30 -1.10 1.04 -16.05
CA LEU A 30 -2.26 1.84 -15.69
C LEU A 30 -2.29 3.17 -16.47
N ASN A 31 -1.20 3.94 -16.46
CA ASN A 31 -1.14 5.24 -17.12
C ASN A 31 -1.28 5.15 -18.65
N LYS A 32 -1.06 3.99 -19.26
CA LYS A 32 -1.39 3.74 -20.65
C LYS A 32 -2.88 3.51 -20.92
N LYS A 33 -3.65 3.13 -19.88
CA LYS A 33 -5.07 2.79 -19.94
C LYS A 33 -5.99 3.95 -19.54
N VAL A 34 -5.47 4.95 -18.82
CA VAL A 34 -6.24 6.10 -18.31
C VAL A 34 -5.80 7.39 -18.99
N LYS A 35 -6.66 8.41 -18.96
CA LYS A 35 -6.36 9.73 -19.57
C LYS A 35 -5.61 10.64 -18.62
N GLU A 36 -5.89 10.53 -17.32
CA GLU A 36 -5.27 11.30 -16.27
C GLU A 36 -3.87 10.74 -15.97
N ASN A 37 -2.92 11.64 -15.70
CA ASN A 37 -1.60 11.22 -15.24
C ASN A 37 -1.65 10.92 -13.73
N ILE A 38 -1.71 9.64 -13.39
CA ILE A 38 -1.74 9.19 -12.00
C ILE A 38 -0.31 8.99 -11.49
N GLU A 39 -0.01 9.52 -10.30
CA GLU A 39 1.31 9.36 -9.68
C GLU A 39 1.40 8.12 -8.78
N LEU A 40 2.62 7.62 -8.58
CA LEU A 40 2.96 6.62 -7.58
C LEU A 40 4.05 7.16 -6.66
N TYR A 41 3.74 7.27 -5.37
CA TYR A 41 4.70 7.66 -4.35
C TYR A 41 5.25 6.42 -3.64
N LEU A 42 6.56 6.25 -3.72
CA LEU A 42 7.30 5.19 -3.05
C LEU A 42 8.05 5.79 -1.85
N VAL A 43 7.49 5.59 -0.65
CA VAL A 43 8.12 6.01 0.60
C VAL A 43 8.99 4.87 1.10
N SER A 44 10.29 5.00 0.92
CA SER A 44 11.28 3.98 1.28
C SER A 44 12.62 4.62 1.56
N SER A 45 13.29 4.21 2.64
CA SER A 45 14.66 4.66 2.92
C SER A 45 15.60 4.28 1.77
N ARG A 46 16.51 5.20 1.44
CA ARG A 46 17.48 5.01 0.35
C ARG A 46 18.46 3.88 0.68
N ASN A 47 18.59 2.93 -0.25
CA ASN A 47 19.51 1.81 -0.18
C ASN A 47 19.85 1.26 -1.57
N VAL A 48 20.58 0.15 -1.64
CA VAL A 48 20.95 -0.48 -2.92
C VAL A 48 19.74 -0.90 -3.76
N PHE A 49 18.63 -1.29 -3.13
CA PHE A 49 17.43 -1.73 -3.85
C PHE A 49 16.65 -0.53 -4.41
N THR A 50 16.58 0.58 -3.70
CA THR A 50 15.96 1.82 -4.24
C THR A 50 16.73 2.34 -5.45
N LYS A 51 18.08 2.25 -5.46
CA LYS A 51 18.88 2.58 -6.66
C LYS A 51 18.57 1.70 -7.88
N ARG A 52 18.20 0.43 -7.66
CA ARG A 52 17.75 -0.46 -8.74
C ARG A 52 16.37 -0.05 -9.26
N LEU A 53 15.48 0.40 -8.37
CA LEU A 53 14.17 0.93 -8.78
C LEU A 53 14.31 2.25 -9.56
N GLU A 54 15.20 3.16 -9.15
CA GLU A 54 15.52 4.37 -9.91
C GLU A 54 15.91 4.04 -11.36
N LYS A 55 16.84 3.09 -11.55
CA LYS A 55 17.25 2.64 -12.89
C LYS A 55 16.09 2.03 -13.69
N LEU A 56 15.19 1.30 -13.02
CA LEU A 56 14.01 0.73 -13.67
C LEU A 56 13.03 1.82 -14.10
N ILE A 57 12.75 2.80 -13.24
CA ILE A 57 11.88 3.95 -13.53
C ILE A 57 12.41 4.70 -14.75
N MET A 58 13.71 5.03 -14.78
CA MET A 58 14.34 5.67 -15.93
C MET A 58 14.24 4.82 -17.22
N LYS A 59 14.49 3.50 -17.12
CA LYS A 59 14.37 2.60 -18.27
C LYS A 59 12.94 2.55 -18.84
N LEU A 60 11.94 2.75 -17.99
CA LEU A 60 10.52 2.74 -18.37
C LEU A 60 9.97 4.14 -18.70
N GLU A 61 10.83 5.17 -18.69
CA GLU A 61 10.46 6.58 -18.95
C GLU A 61 9.30 7.04 -18.05
N ALA A 62 9.38 6.68 -16.75
CA ALA A 62 8.28 6.85 -15.80
C ALA A 62 8.59 7.89 -14.68
N GLU A 63 9.68 8.67 -14.80
CA GLU A 63 10.14 9.63 -13.81
C GLU A 63 9.14 10.76 -13.54
N ASP A 64 8.32 11.06 -14.54
CA ASP A 64 7.34 12.16 -14.43
C ASP A 64 6.22 11.84 -13.44
N TYR A 65 5.89 10.56 -13.24
CA TYR A 65 4.78 10.15 -12.38
C TYR A 65 5.14 9.11 -11.30
N ILE A 66 6.35 8.54 -11.27
CA ILE A 66 6.79 7.67 -10.17
C ILE A 66 7.86 8.39 -9.34
N LYS A 67 7.56 8.66 -8.07
CA LYS A 67 8.39 9.44 -7.17
C LYS A 67 8.93 8.61 -6.00
N LEU A 68 10.25 8.53 -5.89
CA LEU A 68 10.94 7.95 -4.72
C LEU A 68 11.15 9.06 -3.68
N LEU A 69 10.29 9.10 -2.64
CA LEU A 69 10.27 10.18 -1.65
C LEU A 69 11.37 10.05 -0.57
N GLY A 70 12.01 8.87 -0.47
CA GLY A 70 12.94 8.63 0.62
C GLY A 70 12.21 8.41 1.95
N PHE A 71 12.88 8.76 3.06
CA PHE A 71 12.27 8.77 4.38
C PHE A 71 11.30 9.94 4.52
N VAL A 72 10.12 9.66 5.07
CA VAL A 72 9.09 10.66 5.37
C VAL A 72 8.74 10.54 6.86
N PRO A 73 8.75 11.63 7.65
CA PRO A 73 8.32 11.62 9.04
C PRO A 73 6.84 11.23 9.21
N ASP A 74 6.50 10.61 10.33
CA ASP A 74 5.18 10.01 10.58
C ASP A 74 4.02 11.00 10.42
N GLU A 75 4.18 12.25 10.87
CA GLU A 75 3.15 13.29 10.71
C GLU A 75 2.84 13.58 9.23
N LYS A 76 3.89 13.67 8.39
CA LYS A 76 3.73 13.86 6.95
C LYS A 76 3.21 12.58 6.27
N LEU A 77 3.64 11.41 6.76
CA LEU A 77 3.22 10.13 6.24
C LEU A 77 1.71 9.92 6.40
N LYS A 78 1.16 10.24 7.57
CA LYS A 78 -0.29 10.21 7.82
C LYS A 78 -1.07 11.09 6.83
N PHE A 79 -0.55 12.27 6.53
CA PHE A 79 -1.14 13.16 5.54
C PHE A 79 -1.07 12.58 4.12
N LEU A 80 0.05 11.97 3.74
CA LEU A 80 0.20 11.31 2.45
C LEU A 80 -0.74 10.11 2.30
N TYR A 81 -0.90 9.29 3.35
CA TYR A 81 -1.89 8.21 3.33
C TYR A 81 -3.29 8.78 3.06
N LYS A 82 -3.75 9.72 3.89
CA LYS A 82 -5.12 10.25 3.83
C LYS A 82 -5.47 10.89 2.47
N ARG A 83 -4.49 11.46 1.77
CA ARG A 83 -4.69 12.11 0.47
C ARG A 83 -4.48 11.18 -0.72
N SER A 84 -3.96 9.99 -0.51
CA SER A 84 -3.77 9.03 -1.58
C SER A 84 -5.08 8.41 -2.06
N LEU A 85 -5.08 7.95 -3.28
CA LEU A 85 -6.18 7.12 -3.83
C LEU A 85 -6.29 5.81 -3.05
N ALA A 86 -5.16 5.17 -2.80
CA ALA A 86 -5.03 3.99 -1.96
C ALA A 86 -3.55 3.72 -1.61
N PHE A 87 -3.34 2.97 -0.55
CA PHE A 87 -2.08 2.30 -0.27
C PHE A 87 -2.02 0.98 -1.06
N VAL A 88 -0.94 0.77 -1.82
CA VAL A 88 -0.74 -0.46 -2.61
C VAL A 88 0.38 -1.29 -2.01
N PHE A 89 0.06 -2.52 -1.60
CA PHE A 89 0.98 -3.40 -0.87
C PHE A 89 1.26 -4.70 -1.64
N PRO A 90 2.21 -4.69 -2.61
CA PRO A 90 2.39 -5.78 -3.57
C PRO A 90 3.29 -6.91 -3.08
N SER A 91 3.58 -6.99 -1.79
CA SER A 91 4.50 -7.97 -1.21
C SER A 91 4.11 -9.41 -1.52
N ILE A 92 5.08 -10.25 -1.81
CA ILE A 92 4.88 -11.69 -2.04
C ILE A 92 5.02 -12.52 -0.76
N SER A 93 5.57 -11.92 0.30
CA SER A 93 5.71 -12.54 1.62
C SER A 93 5.76 -11.46 2.70
N GLU A 94 5.02 -11.68 3.79
CA GLU A 94 4.97 -10.81 4.96
C GLU A 94 4.76 -11.64 6.23
N GLY A 95 5.17 -11.07 7.37
CA GLY A 95 4.90 -11.69 8.66
C GLY A 95 3.56 -11.26 9.27
N PHE A 96 3.13 -10.01 9.04
CA PHE A 96 1.89 -9.45 9.60
C PHE A 96 1.26 -8.40 8.68
N GLY A 97 2.03 -7.38 8.25
CA GLY A 97 1.54 -6.33 7.37
C GLY A 97 1.12 -5.05 8.09
N LEU A 98 1.84 -4.61 9.10
CA LEU A 98 1.56 -3.36 9.82
C LEU A 98 1.26 -2.16 8.92
N PRO A 99 1.99 -1.90 7.81
CA PRO A 99 1.70 -0.76 6.93
C PRO A 99 0.28 -0.72 6.37
N GLY A 100 -0.35 -1.88 6.14
CA GLY A 100 -1.76 -1.91 5.70
C GLY A 100 -2.73 -1.47 6.79
N LEU A 101 -2.48 -1.86 8.05
CA LEU A 101 -3.28 -1.38 9.20
C LEU A 101 -3.04 0.12 9.46
N GLU A 102 -1.83 0.62 9.25
CA GLU A 102 -1.51 2.07 9.33
C GLU A 102 -2.28 2.86 8.27
N ALA A 103 -2.34 2.36 7.04
CA ALA A 103 -3.12 2.94 5.96
C ALA A 103 -4.62 2.96 6.31
N MET A 104 -5.18 1.84 6.78
CA MET A 104 -6.58 1.74 7.21
C MET A 104 -6.89 2.70 8.36
N ASN A 105 -6.01 2.79 9.36
CA ASN A 105 -6.15 3.74 10.48
C ASN A 105 -6.05 5.20 10.04
N SER A 106 -5.39 5.45 8.90
CA SER A 106 -5.31 6.77 8.25
C SER A 106 -6.49 7.03 7.29
N GLN A 107 -7.54 6.19 7.33
CA GLN A 107 -8.73 6.29 6.47
C GLN A 107 -8.38 6.21 4.97
N THR A 108 -7.47 5.33 4.63
CA THR A 108 -6.99 5.12 3.27
C THR A 108 -7.42 3.74 2.76
N LEU A 109 -7.90 3.66 1.52
CA LEU A 109 -8.14 2.37 0.87
C LEU A 109 -6.85 1.56 0.80
N VAL A 110 -6.97 0.24 0.87
CA VAL A 110 -5.85 -0.69 0.72
C VAL A 110 -6.11 -1.60 -0.47
N ALA A 111 -5.14 -1.68 -1.37
CA ALA A 111 -5.02 -2.74 -2.36
C ALA A 111 -3.79 -3.57 -2.01
N CYS A 112 -3.92 -4.87 -1.90
CA CYS A 112 -2.79 -5.72 -1.49
C CYS A 112 -2.79 -7.07 -2.18
N SER A 113 -1.63 -7.72 -2.09
CA SER A 113 -1.43 -9.08 -2.61
C SER A 113 -2.42 -10.07 -1.99
N ASP A 114 -2.93 -10.98 -2.81
CA ASP A 114 -3.71 -12.14 -2.37
C ASP A 114 -2.78 -13.22 -1.77
N ILE A 115 -2.29 -12.97 -0.54
CA ILE A 115 -1.47 -13.90 0.22
C ILE A 115 -2.13 -14.27 1.54
N PRO A 116 -1.87 -15.47 2.09
CA PRO A 116 -2.56 -15.98 3.27
C PRO A 116 -2.54 -15.01 4.45
N VAL A 117 -1.37 -14.42 4.78
CA VAL A 117 -1.23 -13.51 5.91
C VAL A 117 -2.09 -12.25 5.77
N PHE A 118 -2.21 -11.69 4.56
CA PHE A 118 -3.07 -10.52 4.35
C PHE A 118 -4.55 -10.88 4.45
N LYS A 119 -4.95 -12.04 3.97
CA LYS A 119 -6.32 -12.53 4.18
C LYS A 119 -6.64 -12.77 5.65
N GLU A 120 -5.68 -13.30 6.41
CA GLU A 120 -5.83 -13.51 7.85
C GLU A 120 -5.99 -12.20 8.61
N ILE A 121 -5.14 -11.19 8.32
CA ILE A 121 -5.08 -9.92 9.06
C ILE A 121 -6.14 -8.94 8.57
N TYR A 122 -6.29 -8.77 7.25
CA TYR A 122 -7.14 -7.71 6.67
C TYR A 122 -8.52 -8.19 6.28
N LYS A 123 -8.81 -9.51 6.35
CA LYS A 123 -10.10 -10.12 6.03
C LYS A 123 -10.54 -9.77 4.60
N ASP A 124 -11.77 -9.26 4.44
CA ASP A 124 -12.39 -8.86 3.17
C ASP A 124 -12.29 -7.35 2.87
N VAL A 125 -11.53 -6.61 3.67
CA VAL A 125 -11.43 -5.15 3.57
C VAL A 125 -10.68 -4.68 2.32
N PRO A 126 -9.44 -5.18 2.00
CA PRO A 126 -8.69 -4.71 0.85
C PRO A 126 -9.30 -5.12 -0.49
N ILE A 127 -8.82 -4.43 -1.54
CA ILE A 127 -8.91 -4.94 -2.91
C ILE A 127 -7.72 -5.85 -3.13
N TYR A 128 -7.98 -7.15 -3.31
CA TYR A 128 -6.92 -8.15 -3.48
C TYR A 128 -6.52 -8.29 -4.95
N PHE A 129 -5.23 -8.56 -5.18
CA PHE A 129 -4.69 -8.84 -6.50
C PHE A 129 -3.64 -9.96 -6.48
N ASN A 130 -3.43 -10.62 -7.61
CA ASN A 130 -2.34 -11.55 -7.78
C ASN A 130 -0.99 -10.80 -7.85
N PRO A 131 -0.07 -10.97 -6.86
CA PRO A 131 1.21 -10.25 -6.84
C PRO A 131 2.17 -10.65 -7.96
N PHE A 132 1.93 -11.75 -8.65
CA PHE A 132 2.77 -12.25 -9.73
C PHE A 132 2.31 -11.77 -11.11
N ASP A 133 1.15 -11.12 -11.21
CA ASP A 133 0.57 -10.61 -12.45
C ASP A 133 0.49 -9.08 -12.43
N VAL A 134 1.25 -8.45 -13.32
CA VAL A 134 1.29 -6.99 -13.50
C VAL A 134 -0.08 -6.43 -13.89
N ASN A 135 -0.85 -7.17 -14.71
CA ASN A 135 -2.19 -6.73 -15.10
C ASN A 135 -3.15 -6.80 -13.91
N SER A 136 -3.11 -7.84 -13.09
CA SER A 136 -3.92 -7.94 -11.88
C SER A 136 -3.67 -6.76 -10.92
N ILE A 137 -2.41 -6.35 -10.74
CA ILE A 137 -2.06 -5.16 -9.94
C ILE A 137 -2.62 -3.89 -10.60
N SER A 138 -2.39 -3.71 -11.91
CA SER A 138 -2.89 -2.55 -12.65
C SER A 138 -4.41 -2.44 -12.64
N ASP A 139 -5.11 -3.56 -12.80
CA ASP A 139 -6.57 -3.60 -12.83
C ASP A 139 -7.18 -3.32 -11.45
N SER A 140 -6.52 -3.76 -10.36
CA SER A 140 -6.93 -3.39 -9.00
C SER A 140 -6.81 -1.88 -8.74
N MET A 141 -5.74 -1.25 -9.26
CA MET A 141 -5.59 0.21 -9.18
C MET A 141 -6.64 0.93 -10.04
N LYS A 142 -6.93 0.40 -11.24
CA LYS A 142 -8.00 0.96 -12.08
C LYS A 142 -9.36 0.85 -11.42
N LEU A 143 -9.68 -0.28 -10.78
CA LEU A 143 -10.92 -0.44 -9.99
C LEU A 143 -11.06 0.64 -8.91
N ILE A 144 -9.95 1.04 -8.27
CA ILE A 144 -9.95 2.12 -7.26
C ILE A 144 -10.26 3.48 -7.89
N LEU A 145 -9.83 3.73 -9.11
CA LEU A 145 -10.19 4.97 -9.82
C LEU A 145 -11.67 5.03 -10.18
N ASP A 146 -12.24 3.88 -10.53
CA ASP A 146 -13.62 3.74 -10.99
C ASP A 146 -14.61 3.45 -9.84
N ILE A 147 -14.14 3.31 -8.59
CA ILE A 147 -14.98 2.93 -7.45
C ILE A 147 -16.04 3.99 -7.15
N ASP A 148 -17.26 3.56 -6.95
CA ASP A 148 -18.36 4.42 -6.50
C ASP A 148 -18.02 5.09 -5.15
N PRO A 149 -18.31 6.39 -4.96
CA PRO A 149 -18.00 7.11 -3.72
C PRO A 149 -18.56 6.47 -2.46
N GLU A 150 -19.80 5.97 -2.48
CA GLU A 150 -20.41 5.31 -1.32
C GLU A 150 -19.73 3.97 -1.01
N ALA A 151 -19.41 3.18 -2.04
CA ALA A 151 -18.68 1.92 -1.90
C ALA A 151 -17.24 2.17 -1.38
N ARG A 152 -16.61 3.29 -1.80
CA ARG A 152 -15.32 3.74 -1.30
C ARG A 152 -15.39 4.01 0.20
N GLU A 153 -16.36 4.83 0.64
CA GLU A 153 -16.51 5.24 2.04
C GLU A 153 -16.79 4.04 2.94
N LYS A 154 -17.73 3.18 2.57
CA LYS A 154 -18.01 1.93 3.30
C LYS A 154 -16.77 1.05 3.49
N ARG A 155 -15.90 0.98 2.49
CA ARG A 155 -14.68 0.19 2.56
C ARG A 155 -13.63 0.84 3.47
N ILE A 156 -13.52 2.16 3.46
CA ILE A 156 -12.67 2.94 4.37
C ILE A 156 -13.13 2.76 5.82
N GLU A 157 -14.43 2.85 6.09
CA GLU A 157 -15.01 2.64 7.43
C GLU A 157 -14.71 1.23 7.95
N LYS A 158 -14.97 0.19 7.15
CA LYS A 158 -14.62 -1.18 7.51
C LYS A 158 -13.13 -1.35 7.82
N GLY A 159 -12.26 -0.69 7.05
CA GLY A 159 -10.82 -0.70 7.28
C GLY A 159 -10.45 -0.07 8.61
N LEU A 160 -11.03 1.08 8.92
CA LEU A 160 -10.80 1.78 10.19
C LEU A 160 -11.30 0.96 11.39
N GLU A 161 -12.47 0.32 11.29
CA GLU A 161 -13.00 -0.58 12.32
C GLU A 161 -12.06 -1.78 12.54
N LEU A 162 -11.63 -2.42 11.46
CA LEU A 162 -10.68 -3.53 11.54
C LEU A 162 -9.37 -3.10 12.20
N ALA A 163 -8.77 -1.98 11.78
CA ALA A 163 -7.51 -1.49 12.34
C ALA A 163 -7.60 -1.24 13.84
N LYS A 164 -8.74 -0.74 14.35
CA LYS A 164 -8.99 -0.53 15.79
C LYS A 164 -9.01 -1.82 16.63
N THR A 165 -9.22 -2.99 16.02
CA THR A 165 -9.18 -4.27 16.73
C THR A 165 -7.75 -4.69 17.11
N TYR A 166 -6.73 -4.09 16.47
CA TYR A 166 -5.32 -4.32 16.74
C TYR A 166 -4.74 -3.17 17.58
N SER A 167 -4.13 -3.50 18.71
CA SER A 167 -3.44 -2.52 19.55
C SER A 167 -2.24 -3.14 20.26
N TRP A 168 -1.20 -2.35 20.44
CA TRP A 168 -0.01 -2.76 21.18
C TRP A 168 -0.34 -3.15 22.63
N SER A 169 -1.26 -2.44 23.28
CA SER A 169 -1.71 -2.75 24.65
C SER A 169 -2.41 -4.10 24.73
N LYS A 170 -3.25 -4.43 23.74
CA LYS A 170 -3.91 -5.74 23.65
C LYS A 170 -2.88 -6.83 23.45
N MET A 171 -1.97 -6.67 22.49
CA MET A 171 -0.89 -7.63 22.23
C MET A 171 -0.05 -7.89 23.46
N ALA A 172 0.39 -6.84 24.17
CA ALA A 172 1.20 -6.98 25.39
C ALA A 172 0.46 -7.75 26.49
N ARG A 173 -0.83 -7.46 26.70
CA ARG A 173 -1.66 -8.15 27.70
C ARG A 173 -1.82 -9.65 27.37
N GLU A 174 -2.21 -9.96 26.13
CA GLU A 174 -2.41 -11.33 25.67
C GLU A 174 -1.10 -12.14 25.73
N THR A 175 0.03 -11.53 25.37
CA THR A 175 1.35 -12.15 25.50
C THR A 175 1.68 -12.46 26.97
N LEU A 176 1.38 -11.54 27.89
CA LEU A 176 1.60 -11.75 29.32
C LEU A 176 0.69 -12.88 29.88
N GLU A 177 -0.54 -12.99 29.41
CA GLU A 177 -1.46 -14.07 29.77
C GLU A 177 -0.89 -15.44 29.35
N VAL A 178 -0.34 -15.54 28.13
CA VAL A 178 0.31 -16.78 27.67
C VAL A 178 1.51 -17.14 28.57
N TYR A 179 2.35 -16.18 28.92
CA TYR A 179 3.47 -16.45 29.83
C TYR A 179 3.01 -16.94 31.20
N ARG A 180 1.97 -16.34 31.76
CA ARG A 180 1.39 -16.75 33.05
C ARG A 180 0.76 -18.14 33.01
N SER A 181 0.21 -18.55 31.88
CA SER A 181 -0.39 -19.88 31.72
C SER A 181 0.64 -21.00 31.50
N ALA A 182 1.90 -20.65 31.20
CA ALA A 182 2.99 -21.58 30.96
C ALA A 182 3.85 -21.88 32.22
N ILE A 183 3.54 -21.23 33.33
CA ILE A 183 4.18 -21.40 34.65
C ILE A 183 3.24 -22.20 35.58
#